data_fe7091ca24bca96f17894c07bba65025
#
_entry.id   fe7091ca24bca96f17894c07bba65025
#
_cell.length_a   1.000
_cell.length_b   1.000
_cell.length_c   1.000
_cell.angle_alpha   90.00
_cell.angle_beta   90.00
_cell.angle_gamma   90.00
#
_symmetry.space_group_name_H-M   'P 1'
#
loop_
_entity.id
_entity.type
_entity.pdbx_description
1 polymer ?
#
loop_
_entity_poly.entity_id
_entity_poly.type
_entity_poly.pdbx_seq_one_letter_code
_entity_poly.pdbx_strand_id
1 'polypeptide(L)'
;MKYLRMLFDNFTLALLGVVFIATVLPCSGDGAVYFGWLTNLAIGLLFFLHGAKLSREAIIAGAGHWRLHLLVFSCTFVLFPLLGLAFKPLFVPLVGNELYLGVLYLCALPATVQSAIAFTSLARGNVPAAICSAAASSLLGIFLTPLLVMMLLGASGDTGSGLDAVLKITLQLLVPFVAGQIARRWIGAWVKRNARWLKVVDQGSILLVVYTAFSEAVVTGLWHTVSPQHLAGLFVVCGILLAVVLFGTRLLGKALGFDLEDRITILFAGSKKSLATGVPMAQVLFVGSGIGAMILPLMLFHQIQLMVCAVLAQRYASREQVAQEASAAS
;
A
#
# COMPACT_ATOMS: atom_id res chain seq x y z
N MET A 1 -22.24 15.95 -5.10
CA MET A 1 -20.93 16.37 -5.69
C MET A 1 -19.76 16.20 -4.70
N LYS A 2 -19.88 16.52 -3.39
CA LYS A 2 -18.78 16.38 -2.41
C LYS A 2 -18.29 14.91 -2.28
N TYR A 3 -19.19 13.93 -2.31
CA TYR A 3 -18.86 12.49 -2.25
C TYR A 3 -18.14 11.98 -3.51
N LEU A 4 -18.54 12.41 -4.70
CA LEU A 4 -17.84 12.01 -5.94
C LEU A 4 -16.40 12.55 -5.99
N ARG A 5 -16.15 13.78 -5.53
CA ARG A 5 -14.79 14.35 -5.45
C ARG A 5 -13.91 13.67 -4.41
N MET A 6 -14.50 12.99 -3.44
CA MET A 6 -13.78 12.20 -2.43
C MET A 6 -13.48 10.78 -2.91
N LEU A 7 -14.29 10.27 -3.85
CA LEU A 7 -14.14 8.95 -4.48
C LEU A 7 -13.08 8.96 -5.60
N PHE A 8 -12.98 10.08 -6.32
CA PHE A 8 -12.02 10.27 -7.42
C PHE A 8 -11.14 11.48 -7.10
N ASP A 9 -10.11 11.26 -6.28
CA ASP A 9 -9.09 12.28 -6.09
C ASP A 9 -8.21 12.44 -7.34
N ASN A 10 -7.51 13.55 -7.43
CA ASN A 10 -6.69 13.86 -8.61
C ASN A 10 -5.61 12.80 -8.89
N PHE A 11 -5.11 12.13 -7.83
CA PHE A 11 -4.10 11.08 -7.98
C PHE A 11 -4.70 9.80 -8.57
N THR A 12 -5.90 9.42 -8.14
CA THR A 12 -6.67 8.31 -8.72
C THR A 12 -6.93 8.53 -10.20
N LEU A 13 -7.39 9.74 -10.58
CA LEU A 13 -7.63 10.07 -11.98
C LEU A 13 -6.33 10.04 -12.80
N ALA A 14 -5.23 10.57 -12.25
CA ALA A 14 -3.92 10.50 -12.88
C ALA A 14 -3.43 9.06 -13.04
N LEU A 15 -3.67 8.19 -12.06
CA LEU A 15 -3.30 6.77 -12.09
C LEU A 15 -4.04 6.04 -13.21
N LEU A 16 -5.37 6.23 -13.31
CA LEU A 16 -6.19 5.66 -14.39
C LEU A 16 -5.76 6.20 -15.75
N GLY A 17 -5.48 7.51 -15.83
CA GLY A 17 -4.98 8.16 -17.04
C GLY A 17 -3.63 7.57 -17.50
N VAL A 18 -2.73 7.31 -16.58
CA VAL A 18 -1.43 6.70 -16.88
C VAL A 18 -1.58 5.25 -17.37
N VAL A 19 -2.47 4.45 -16.75
CA VAL A 19 -2.77 3.09 -17.23
C VAL A 19 -3.37 3.14 -18.64
N PHE A 20 -4.28 4.08 -18.91
CA PHE A 20 -4.84 4.28 -20.25
C PHE A 20 -3.75 4.67 -21.26
N ILE A 21 -2.87 5.62 -20.90
CA ILE A 21 -1.74 6.03 -21.78
C ILE A 21 -0.81 4.84 -22.02
N ALA A 22 -0.45 4.07 -20.99
CA ALA A 22 0.39 2.89 -21.14
C ALA A 22 -0.25 1.80 -22.03
N THR A 23 -1.60 1.75 -22.06
CA THR A 23 -2.35 0.82 -22.93
C THR A 23 -2.35 1.26 -24.39
N VAL A 24 -2.49 2.56 -24.65
CA VAL A 24 -2.58 3.11 -26.02
C VAL A 24 -1.21 3.41 -26.62
N LEU A 25 -0.29 3.87 -25.78
CA LEU A 25 1.08 4.27 -26.13
C LEU A 25 2.09 3.64 -25.19
N PRO A 26 2.26 2.29 -25.23
CA PRO A 26 3.25 1.62 -24.39
C PRO A 26 4.67 2.00 -24.82
N CYS A 27 5.55 2.24 -23.85
CA CYS A 27 6.97 2.41 -24.16
C CYS A 27 7.58 1.07 -24.57
N SER A 28 8.26 1.05 -25.70
CA SER A 28 8.90 -0.14 -26.28
C SER A 28 10.26 0.21 -26.90
N GLY A 29 11.08 -0.80 -27.20
CA GLY A 29 12.42 -0.61 -27.80
C GLY A 29 13.32 0.25 -26.90
N ASP A 30 14.06 1.18 -27.50
CA ASP A 30 14.98 2.09 -26.78
C ASP A 30 14.26 2.95 -25.74
N GLY A 31 12.98 3.30 -26.00
CA GLY A 31 12.15 4.02 -25.04
C GLY A 31 11.96 3.26 -23.75
N ALA A 32 11.74 1.93 -23.81
CA ALA A 32 11.60 1.09 -22.61
C ALA A 32 12.88 1.08 -21.78
N VAL A 33 14.06 1.06 -22.40
CA VAL A 33 15.36 1.13 -21.71
C VAL A 33 15.50 2.47 -20.98
N TYR A 34 15.22 3.58 -21.65
CA TYR A 34 15.30 4.92 -21.06
C TYR A 34 14.33 5.07 -19.87
N PHE A 35 13.05 4.69 -20.07
CA PHE A 35 12.06 4.73 -19.00
C PHE A 35 12.40 3.77 -17.85
N GLY A 36 13.03 2.62 -18.11
CA GLY A 36 13.54 1.70 -17.11
C GLY A 36 14.60 2.36 -16.20
N TRP A 37 15.58 3.07 -16.78
CA TRP A 37 16.58 3.83 -16.01
C TRP A 37 15.93 4.93 -15.16
N LEU A 38 15.01 5.69 -15.73
CA LEU A 38 14.28 6.75 -15.03
C LEU A 38 13.44 6.19 -13.88
N THR A 39 12.80 5.04 -14.09
CA THR A 39 12.01 4.32 -13.08
C THR A 39 12.89 3.87 -11.90
N ASN A 40 14.07 3.29 -12.16
CA ASN A 40 15.00 2.89 -11.10
C ASN A 40 15.47 4.10 -10.28
N LEU A 41 15.75 5.22 -10.92
CA LEU A 41 16.08 6.48 -10.23
C LEU A 41 14.93 6.99 -9.39
N ALA A 42 13.70 6.95 -9.93
CA ALA A 42 12.48 7.36 -9.22
C ALA A 42 12.19 6.47 -8.00
N ILE A 43 12.41 5.15 -8.09
CA ILE A 43 12.30 4.21 -6.96
C ILE A 43 13.32 4.57 -5.87
N GLY A 44 14.59 4.75 -6.23
CA GLY A 44 15.64 5.16 -5.29
C GLY A 44 15.29 6.48 -4.58
N LEU A 45 14.87 7.49 -5.35
CA LEU A 45 14.42 8.79 -4.81
C LEU A 45 13.23 8.64 -3.87
N LEU A 46 12.25 7.82 -4.22
CA LEU A 46 11.05 7.59 -3.41
C LEU A 46 11.41 6.97 -2.06
N PHE A 47 12.25 5.94 -2.03
CA PHE A 47 12.69 5.33 -0.78
C PHE A 47 13.61 6.25 0.03
N PHE A 48 14.48 7.03 -0.61
CA PHE A 48 15.25 8.07 0.05
C PHE A 48 14.35 9.12 0.73
N LEU A 49 13.33 9.61 0.03
CA LEU A 49 12.37 10.57 0.60
C LEU A 49 11.52 9.95 1.72
N HIS A 50 11.15 8.67 1.62
CA HIS A 50 10.49 7.97 2.72
C HIS A 50 11.37 7.95 3.98
N GLY A 51 12.66 7.64 3.84
CA GLY A 51 13.63 7.73 4.94
C GLY A 51 13.74 9.16 5.49
N ALA A 52 13.88 10.16 4.64
CA ALA A 52 14.04 11.56 5.04
C ALA A 52 12.79 12.16 5.74
N LYS A 53 11.60 11.68 5.39
CA LYS A 53 10.32 12.12 6.01
C LYS A 53 10.06 11.49 7.37
N LEU A 54 10.65 10.34 7.68
CA LEU A 54 10.37 9.59 8.91
C LEU A 54 10.97 10.30 10.13
N SER A 55 10.11 10.83 11.02
CA SER A 55 10.54 11.58 12.20
C SER A 55 10.75 10.69 13.42
N ARG A 56 11.89 10.86 14.11
CA ARG A 56 12.21 10.12 15.33
C ARG A 56 11.22 10.48 16.45
N GLU A 57 10.84 11.75 16.55
CA GLU A 57 9.91 12.27 17.54
C GLU A 57 8.52 11.60 17.40
N ALA A 58 8.04 11.44 16.16
CA ALA A 58 6.76 10.78 15.90
C ALA A 58 6.80 9.27 16.26
N ILE A 59 7.94 8.61 16.02
CA ILE A 59 8.14 7.21 16.41
C ILE A 59 8.13 7.08 17.94
N ILE A 60 8.89 7.93 18.64
CA ILE A 60 9.00 7.89 20.11
C ILE A 60 7.64 8.19 20.76
N ALA A 61 6.91 9.20 20.26
CA ALA A 61 5.59 9.57 20.78
C ALA A 61 4.55 8.45 20.70
N GLY A 62 4.65 7.60 19.65
CA GLY A 62 3.74 6.47 19.48
C GLY A 62 4.23 5.14 20.09
N ALA A 63 5.53 5.00 20.38
CA ALA A 63 6.16 3.71 20.70
C ALA A 63 5.63 3.01 21.98
N GLY A 64 5.03 3.77 22.90
CA GLY A 64 4.46 3.22 24.15
C GLY A 64 3.30 2.23 23.95
N HIS A 65 2.61 2.28 22.80
CA HIS A 65 1.45 1.45 22.50
C HIS A 65 1.83 0.10 21.82
N TRP A 66 2.80 -0.64 22.37
CA TRP A 66 3.34 -1.85 21.76
C TRP A 66 2.28 -2.91 21.42
N ARG A 67 1.22 -3.08 22.26
CA ARG A 67 0.11 -4.03 22.00
C ARG A 67 -0.67 -3.65 20.73
N LEU A 68 -0.93 -2.35 20.53
CA LEU A 68 -1.59 -1.84 19.34
C LEU A 68 -0.73 -2.08 18.10
N HIS A 69 0.57 -1.77 18.17
CA HIS A 69 1.48 -1.98 17.05
C HIS A 69 1.60 -3.45 16.67
N LEU A 70 1.73 -4.33 17.66
CA LEU A 70 1.78 -5.78 17.44
C LEU A 70 0.51 -6.27 16.72
N LEU A 71 -0.67 -5.80 17.13
CA LEU A 71 -1.93 -6.17 16.47
C LEU A 71 -2.00 -5.64 15.03
N VAL A 72 -1.62 -4.38 14.79
CA VAL A 72 -1.58 -3.79 13.45
C VAL A 72 -0.62 -4.58 12.54
N PHE A 73 0.58 -4.92 13.03
CA PHE A 73 1.57 -5.70 12.26
C PHE A 73 1.09 -7.13 12.00
N SER A 74 0.47 -7.77 13.01
CA SER A 74 -0.14 -9.09 12.84
C SER A 74 -1.26 -9.06 11.79
N CYS A 75 -2.11 -8.04 11.79
CA CYS A 75 -3.11 -7.88 10.75
C CYS A 75 -2.47 -7.68 9.37
N THR A 76 -1.42 -6.86 9.28
CA THR A 76 -0.77 -6.50 8.02
C THR A 76 0.05 -7.65 7.43
N PHE A 77 0.88 -8.33 8.24
CA PHE A 77 1.89 -9.29 7.76
C PHE A 77 1.57 -10.76 8.07
N VAL A 78 0.51 -11.03 8.85
CA VAL A 78 0.07 -12.40 9.14
C VAL A 78 -1.36 -12.62 8.68
N LEU A 79 -2.33 -11.82 9.13
CA LEU A 79 -3.74 -12.02 8.78
C LEU A 79 -3.99 -11.92 7.27
N PHE A 80 -3.49 -10.88 6.61
CA PHE A 80 -3.66 -10.73 5.16
C PHE A 80 -3.05 -11.91 4.36
N PRO A 81 -1.78 -12.33 4.56
CA PRO A 81 -1.22 -13.51 3.91
C PRO A 81 -2.04 -14.77 4.16
N LEU A 82 -2.46 -15.02 5.41
CA LEU A 82 -3.26 -16.20 5.74
C LEU A 82 -4.62 -16.18 5.04
N LEU A 83 -5.28 -15.01 4.96
CA LEU A 83 -6.55 -14.88 4.22
C LEU A 83 -6.34 -15.10 2.71
N GLY A 84 -5.24 -14.55 2.14
CA GLY A 84 -4.90 -14.79 0.74
C GLY A 84 -4.75 -16.28 0.42
N LEU A 85 -4.07 -17.03 1.28
CA LEU A 85 -3.92 -18.48 1.14
C LEU A 85 -5.22 -19.24 1.41
N ALA A 86 -5.93 -18.93 2.50
CA ALA A 86 -7.15 -19.61 2.91
C ALA A 86 -8.27 -19.48 1.87
N PHE A 87 -8.37 -18.32 1.21
CA PHE A 87 -9.35 -18.06 0.18
C PHE A 87 -8.91 -18.47 -1.23
N LYS A 88 -7.77 -19.14 -1.39
CA LYS A 88 -7.31 -19.65 -2.69
C LYS A 88 -8.41 -20.39 -3.46
N PRO A 89 -9.14 -21.37 -2.87
CA PRO A 89 -10.17 -22.11 -3.59
C PRO A 89 -11.35 -21.25 -4.07
N LEU A 90 -11.60 -20.11 -3.41
CA LEU A 90 -12.62 -19.13 -3.81
C LEU A 90 -12.07 -18.13 -4.83
N PHE A 91 -10.84 -17.67 -4.66
CA PHE A 91 -10.29 -16.56 -5.45
C PHE A 91 -9.80 -17.02 -6.82
N VAL A 92 -9.12 -18.17 -6.93
CA VAL A 92 -8.57 -18.65 -8.21
C VAL A 92 -9.66 -18.83 -9.29
N PRO A 93 -10.83 -19.42 -9.02
CA PRO A 93 -11.90 -19.49 -10.02
C PRO A 93 -12.43 -18.15 -10.50
N LEU A 94 -12.34 -17.10 -9.66
CA LEU A 94 -12.86 -15.76 -9.96
C LEU A 94 -11.88 -14.92 -10.78
N VAL A 95 -10.58 -15.05 -10.53
CA VAL A 95 -9.57 -14.13 -11.08
C VAL A 95 -8.52 -14.82 -11.97
N GLY A 96 -8.48 -16.15 -11.99
CA GLY A 96 -7.41 -16.91 -12.63
C GLY A 96 -6.11 -16.91 -11.81
N ASN A 97 -5.16 -17.76 -12.23
CA ASN A 97 -3.90 -17.94 -11.48
C ASN A 97 -3.02 -16.68 -11.47
N GLU A 98 -2.91 -15.97 -12.59
CA GLU A 98 -2.02 -14.80 -12.72
C GLU A 98 -2.43 -13.66 -11.78
N LEU A 99 -3.70 -13.26 -11.79
CA LEU A 99 -4.18 -12.21 -10.90
C LEU A 99 -4.23 -12.68 -9.44
N TYR A 100 -4.41 -13.97 -9.19
CA TYR A 100 -4.33 -14.52 -7.83
C TYR A 100 -2.92 -14.36 -7.23
N LEU A 101 -1.86 -14.54 -8.03
CA LEU A 101 -0.50 -14.24 -7.57
C LEU A 101 -0.35 -12.76 -7.19
N GLY A 102 -0.96 -11.86 -7.95
CA GLY A 102 -1.04 -10.43 -7.61
C GLY A 102 -1.85 -10.15 -6.32
N VAL A 103 -2.90 -10.95 -6.04
CA VAL A 103 -3.63 -10.88 -4.75
C VAL A 103 -2.75 -11.37 -3.60
N LEU A 104 -1.97 -12.42 -3.77
CA LEU A 104 -0.99 -12.86 -2.75
C LEU A 104 0.10 -11.80 -2.52
N TYR A 105 0.60 -11.20 -3.61
CA TYR A 105 1.52 -10.07 -3.52
C TYR A 105 0.92 -8.90 -2.73
N LEU A 106 -0.30 -8.48 -3.06
CA LEU A 106 -1.05 -7.48 -2.30
C LEU A 106 -1.09 -7.82 -0.80
N CYS A 107 -1.35 -9.09 -0.45
CA CYS A 107 -1.41 -9.54 0.94
C CYS A 107 -0.06 -9.41 1.69
N ALA A 108 1.07 -9.50 0.98
CA ALA A 108 2.42 -9.38 1.56
C ALA A 108 2.89 -7.94 1.80
N LEU A 109 2.18 -6.93 1.27
CA LEU A 109 2.60 -5.52 1.32
C LEU A 109 2.41 -4.86 2.69
N PRO A 110 3.19 -3.80 3.00
CA PRO A 110 3.01 -2.99 4.19
C PRO A 110 1.75 -2.11 4.12
N ALA A 111 1.38 -1.55 5.28
CA ALA A 111 0.26 -0.62 5.39
C ALA A 111 0.57 0.74 4.74
N THR A 112 -0.49 1.49 4.36
CA THR A 112 -0.36 2.88 3.89
C THR A 112 0.00 3.81 5.03
N VAL A 113 0.84 4.83 4.78
CA VAL A 113 1.14 5.86 5.78
C VAL A 113 0.11 7.00 5.74
N GLN A 114 0.02 7.69 4.62
CA GLN A 114 -0.77 8.92 4.53
C GLN A 114 -2.27 8.72 4.77
N SER A 115 -2.87 7.74 4.11
CA SER A 115 -4.31 7.50 4.24
C SER A 115 -4.69 6.87 5.58
N ALA A 116 -3.82 6.06 6.20
CA ALA A 116 -4.06 5.55 7.54
C ALA A 116 -4.13 6.68 8.56
N ILE A 117 -3.16 7.58 8.55
CA ILE A 117 -3.11 8.75 9.45
C ILE A 117 -4.30 9.67 9.19
N ALA A 118 -4.60 9.98 7.92
CA ALA A 118 -5.68 10.89 7.56
C ALA A 118 -7.06 10.38 8.02
N PHE A 119 -7.37 9.09 7.81
CA PHE A 119 -8.64 8.53 8.23
C PHE A 119 -8.72 8.32 9.74
N THR A 120 -7.61 7.96 10.39
CA THR A 120 -7.55 7.92 11.87
C THR A 120 -7.83 9.29 12.47
N SER A 121 -7.21 10.35 11.91
CA SER A 121 -7.43 11.73 12.35
C SER A 121 -8.88 12.19 12.10
N LEU A 122 -9.44 11.91 10.92
CA LEU A 122 -10.83 12.25 10.59
C LEU A 122 -11.82 11.54 11.51
N ALA A 123 -11.55 10.29 11.86
CA ALA A 123 -12.37 9.46 12.74
C ALA A 123 -12.08 9.70 14.24
N ARG A 124 -11.18 10.64 14.58
CA ARG A 124 -10.75 10.96 15.94
C ARG A 124 -10.16 9.76 16.70
N GLY A 125 -9.35 8.95 16.01
CA GLY A 125 -8.57 7.87 16.61
C GLY A 125 -7.21 8.37 17.15
N ASN A 126 -6.41 7.45 17.69
CA ASN A 126 -5.08 7.71 18.23
C ASN A 126 -4.07 8.00 17.10
N VAL A 127 -3.95 9.28 16.73
CA VAL A 127 -3.09 9.74 15.62
C VAL A 127 -1.60 9.48 15.86
N PRO A 128 -1.01 9.71 17.05
CA PRO A 128 0.37 9.35 17.35
C PRO A 128 0.66 7.86 17.11
N ALA A 129 -0.23 6.98 17.60
CA ALA A 129 -0.09 5.54 17.36
C ALA A 129 -0.24 5.16 15.88
N ALA A 130 -1.14 5.83 15.12
CA ALA A 130 -1.26 5.64 13.68
C ALA A 130 0.02 6.01 12.93
N ILE A 131 0.65 7.15 13.27
CA ILE A 131 1.92 7.59 12.67
C ILE A 131 3.02 6.57 12.93
N CYS A 132 3.16 6.12 14.19
CA CYS A 132 4.17 5.13 14.57
C CYS A 132 3.94 3.79 13.86
N SER A 133 2.72 3.23 13.92
CA SER A 133 2.38 1.96 13.25
C SER A 133 2.63 2.01 11.74
N ALA A 134 2.19 3.07 11.08
CA ALA A 134 2.34 3.21 9.63
C ALA A 134 3.81 3.34 9.21
N ALA A 135 4.59 4.14 9.95
CA ALA A 135 6.02 4.31 9.70
C ALA A 135 6.79 2.99 9.93
N ALA A 136 6.53 2.33 11.06
CA ALA A 136 7.16 1.04 11.37
C ALA A 136 6.72 -0.07 10.39
N SER A 137 5.45 -0.09 9.96
CA SER A 137 4.98 -1.01 8.92
C SER A 137 5.72 -0.82 7.60
N SER A 138 5.96 0.42 7.18
CA SER A 138 6.72 0.71 5.96
C SER A 138 8.18 0.26 6.08
N LEU A 139 8.81 0.49 7.23
CA LEU A 139 10.18 0.05 7.49
C LEU A 139 10.29 -1.48 7.53
N LEU A 140 9.43 -2.14 8.31
CA LEU A 140 9.37 -3.60 8.38
C LEU A 140 9.06 -4.22 7.02
N GLY A 141 8.21 -3.56 6.21
CA GLY A 141 7.85 -4.02 4.87
C GLY A 141 9.03 -4.13 3.92
N ILE A 142 10.10 -3.34 4.08
CA ILE A 142 11.32 -3.47 3.26
C ILE A 142 11.95 -4.86 3.42
N PHE A 143 11.84 -5.47 4.61
CA PHE A 143 12.38 -6.79 4.93
C PHE A 143 11.33 -7.89 4.79
N LEU A 144 10.15 -7.68 5.39
CA LEU A 144 9.11 -8.71 5.48
C LEU A 144 8.42 -8.97 4.15
N THR A 145 8.23 -7.93 3.30
CA THR A 145 7.54 -8.13 2.01
C THR A 145 8.32 -9.05 1.08
N PRO A 146 9.63 -8.86 0.81
CA PRO A 146 10.39 -9.80 -0.01
C PRO A 146 10.37 -11.23 0.54
N LEU A 147 10.49 -11.38 1.87
CA LEU A 147 10.43 -12.68 2.53
C LEU A 147 9.06 -13.35 2.36
N LEU A 148 7.98 -12.61 2.60
CA LEU A 148 6.61 -13.11 2.42
C LEU A 148 6.31 -13.45 0.96
N VAL A 149 6.78 -12.64 0.01
CA VAL A 149 6.64 -12.91 -1.42
C VAL A 149 7.34 -14.23 -1.77
N MET A 150 8.57 -14.44 -1.31
CA MET A 150 9.28 -15.71 -1.50
C MET A 150 8.50 -16.90 -0.91
N MET A 151 7.93 -16.74 0.28
CA MET A 151 7.16 -17.80 0.95
C MET A 151 5.80 -18.09 0.28
N LEU A 152 5.10 -17.05 -0.18
CA LEU A 152 3.73 -17.16 -0.72
C LEU A 152 3.70 -17.56 -2.20
N LEU A 153 4.62 -17.04 -2.98
CA LEU A 153 4.68 -17.26 -4.43
C LEU A 153 5.63 -18.40 -4.82
N GLY A 154 6.45 -18.86 -3.88
CA GLY A 154 7.49 -19.86 -4.12
C GLY A 154 8.73 -19.22 -4.79
N ALA A 155 9.84 -19.93 -4.80
CA ALA A 155 11.08 -19.53 -5.47
C ALA A 155 10.97 -19.72 -7.01
N SER A 156 9.85 -19.36 -7.61
CA SER A 156 9.56 -19.53 -9.06
C SER A 156 10.20 -18.44 -9.92
N GLY A 157 11.28 -17.82 -9.46
CA GLY A 157 12.08 -16.89 -10.25
C GLY A 157 13.47 -17.50 -10.50
N ASP A 158 13.94 -17.43 -11.71
CA ASP A 158 15.24 -17.87 -12.26
C ASP A 158 16.47 -17.12 -11.66
N THR A 159 16.31 -16.57 -10.46
CA THR A 159 17.34 -15.79 -9.76
C THR A 159 17.88 -16.59 -8.60
N GLY A 160 19.03 -17.24 -8.75
CA GLY A 160 19.95 -17.77 -7.72
C GLY A 160 19.36 -18.20 -6.37
N SER A 161 20.12 -18.62 -5.40
CA SER A 161 19.59 -19.01 -4.08
C SER A 161 18.59 -17.95 -3.55
N GLY A 162 17.34 -18.35 -3.25
CA GLY A 162 16.21 -17.43 -2.96
C GLY A 162 16.52 -16.37 -1.88
N LEU A 163 17.40 -16.68 -0.93
CA LEU A 163 17.83 -15.74 0.11
C LEU A 163 18.74 -14.64 -0.42
N ASP A 164 19.64 -14.93 -1.37
CA ASP A 164 20.54 -13.91 -1.95
C ASP A 164 19.74 -12.91 -2.78
N ALA A 165 18.73 -13.38 -3.50
CA ALA A 165 17.82 -12.50 -4.22
C ALA A 165 17.05 -11.58 -3.26
N VAL A 166 16.48 -12.13 -2.18
CA VAL A 166 15.80 -11.34 -1.13
C VAL A 166 16.74 -10.31 -0.52
N LEU A 167 17.98 -10.68 -0.20
CA LEU A 167 18.97 -9.78 0.36
C LEU A 167 19.30 -8.64 -0.61
N LYS A 168 19.56 -8.96 -1.88
CA LYS A 168 19.87 -7.96 -2.91
C LYS A 168 18.73 -6.95 -3.07
N ILE A 169 17.50 -7.43 -3.15
CA ILE A 169 16.29 -6.59 -3.26
C ILE A 169 16.12 -5.72 -2.01
N THR A 170 16.26 -6.33 -0.82
CA THR A 170 16.19 -5.62 0.44
C THR A 170 17.22 -4.49 0.50
N LEU A 171 18.46 -4.75 0.12
CA LEU A 171 19.52 -3.73 0.08
C LEU A 171 19.21 -2.63 -0.93
N GLN A 172 18.66 -2.97 -2.10
CA GLN A 172 18.28 -1.98 -3.14
C GLN A 172 17.22 -0.99 -2.64
N LEU A 173 16.34 -1.40 -1.75
CA LEU A 173 15.31 -0.54 -1.14
C LEU A 173 15.80 0.12 0.15
N LEU A 174 16.56 -0.62 0.96
CA LEU A 174 17.02 -0.17 2.28
C LEU A 174 18.12 0.88 2.18
N VAL A 175 19.07 0.73 1.25
CA VAL A 175 20.21 1.66 1.12
C VAL A 175 19.73 3.10 0.88
N PRO A 176 18.85 3.40 -0.12
CA PRO A 176 18.35 4.74 -0.29
C PRO A 176 17.50 5.22 0.90
N PHE A 177 16.71 4.33 1.54
CA PHE A 177 15.95 4.67 2.74
C PHE A 177 16.87 5.09 3.88
N VAL A 178 17.91 4.33 4.20
CA VAL A 178 18.89 4.64 5.25
C VAL A 178 19.66 5.93 4.92
N ALA A 179 20.07 6.10 3.65
CA ALA A 179 20.70 7.33 3.18
C ALA A 179 19.78 8.55 3.42
N GLY A 180 18.48 8.42 3.11
CA GLY A 180 17.47 9.45 3.40
C GLY A 180 17.34 9.75 4.90
N GLN A 181 17.35 8.72 5.74
CA GLN A 181 17.27 8.88 7.19
C GLN A 181 18.52 9.56 7.78
N ILE A 182 19.69 9.25 7.25
CA ILE A 182 20.94 9.95 7.61
C ILE A 182 20.90 11.40 7.13
N ALA A 183 20.54 11.63 5.86
CA ALA A 183 20.45 12.96 5.26
C ALA A 183 19.43 13.88 5.99
N ARG A 184 18.40 13.30 6.63
CA ARG A 184 17.39 14.03 7.37
C ARG A 184 17.97 15.05 8.38
N ARG A 185 19.10 14.75 9.00
CA ARG A 185 19.76 15.69 9.96
C ARG A 185 20.07 17.03 9.32
N TRP A 186 20.32 17.07 8.00
CA TRP A 186 20.62 18.31 7.26
C TRP A 186 19.40 18.82 6.47
N ILE A 187 18.64 17.92 5.84
CA ILE A 187 17.54 18.30 4.95
C ILE A 187 16.15 18.23 5.61
N GLY A 188 16.04 17.77 6.86
CA GLY A 188 14.74 17.53 7.51
C GLY A 188 13.86 18.76 7.62
N ALA A 189 14.43 19.93 7.91
CA ALA A 189 13.69 21.20 7.93
C ALA A 189 13.20 21.61 6.54
N TRP A 190 14.02 21.40 5.51
CA TRP A 190 13.66 21.63 4.11
C TRP A 190 12.53 20.69 3.67
N VAL A 191 12.62 19.38 4.01
CA VAL A 191 11.60 18.37 3.73
C VAL A 191 10.24 18.76 4.35
N LYS A 192 10.22 19.19 5.60
CA LYS A 192 8.99 19.67 6.26
C LYS A 192 8.40 20.89 5.55
N ARG A 193 9.23 21.87 5.18
CA ARG A 193 8.83 23.10 4.51
C ARG A 193 8.27 22.86 3.11
N ASN A 194 8.83 21.87 2.39
CA ASN A 194 8.48 21.55 1.02
C ASN A 194 7.55 20.32 0.89
N ALA A 195 6.79 19.98 1.93
CA ALA A 195 5.96 18.76 1.97
C ALA A 195 4.96 18.65 0.79
N ARG A 196 4.41 19.80 0.31
CA ARG A 196 3.50 19.82 -0.86
C ARG A 196 4.22 19.42 -2.14
N TRP A 197 5.39 19.98 -2.38
CA TRP A 197 6.23 19.69 -3.54
C TRP A 197 6.68 18.23 -3.53
N LEU A 198 7.18 17.77 -2.38
CA LEU A 198 7.60 16.37 -2.20
C LEU A 198 6.46 15.37 -2.37
N LYS A 199 5.22 15.75 -2.07
CA LYS A 199 4.06 14.93 -2.40
C LYS A 199 3.88 14.77 -3.92
N VAL A 200 4.09 15.83 -4.70
CA VAL A 200 4.03 15.78 -6.18
C VAL A 200 5.15 14.89 -6.72
N VAL A 201 6.36 15.00 -6.17
CA VAL A 201 7.49 14.12 -6.54
C VAL A 201 7.18 12.65 -6.25
N ASP A 202 6.67 12.33 -5.04
CA ASP A 202 6.27 10.96 -4.69
C ASP A 202 5.20 10.43 -5.67
N GLN A 203 4.15 11.21 -5.91
CA GLN A 203 3.05 10.81 -6.80
C GLN A 203 3.54 10.65 -8.25
N GLY A 204 4.36 11.56 -8.74
CA GLY A 204 4.98 11.48 -10.06
C GLY A 204 5.86 10.24 -10.22
N SER A 205 6.67 9.93 -9.22
CA SER A 205 7.48 8.71 -9.20
C SER A 205 6.62 7.44 -9.29
N ILE A 206 5.51 7.38 -8.53
CA ILE A 206 4.58 6.24 -8.59
C ILE A 206 3.93 6.13 -9.98
N LEU A 207 3.48 7.26 -10.55
CA LEU A 207 2.88 7.28 -11.89
C LEU A 207 3.86 6.81 -12.97
N LEU A 208 5.13 7.20 -12.86
CA LEU A 208 6.18 6.73 -13.77
C LEU A 208 6.40 5.23 -13.66
N VAL A 209 6.50 4.69 -12.43
CA VAL A 209 6.63 3.24 -12.20
C VAL A 209 5.44 2.48 -12.74
N VAL A 210 4.21 3.00 -12.55
CA VAL A 210 2.98 2.40 -13.10
C VAL A 210 3.02 2.42 -14.64
N TYR A 211 3.40 3.55 -15.24
CA TYR A 211 3.51 3.65 -16.70
C TYR A 211 4.46 2.61 -17.27
N THR A 212 5.66 2.49 -16.71
CA THR A 212 6.68 1.54 -17.19
C THR A 212 6.20 0.09 -17.03
N ALA A 213 5.65 -0.25 -15.85
CA ALA A 213 5.15 -1.59 -15.55
C ALA A 213 3.97 -2.00 -16.46
N PHE A 214 3.02 -1.08 -16.69
CA PHE A 214 1.89 -1.36 -17.58
C PHE A 214 2.27 -1.36 -19.05
N SER A 215 3.21 -0.51 -19.47
CA SER A 215 3.75 -0.56 -20.84
C SER A 215 4.38 -1.92 -21.14
N GLU A 216 5.21 -2.44 -20.25
CA GLU A 216 5.80 -3.77 -20.36
C GLU A 216 4.72 -4.87 -20.40
N ALA A 217 3.74 -4.79 -19.51
CA ALA A 217 2.64 -5.73 -19.44
C ALA A 217 1.77 -5.72 -20.71
N VAL A 218 1.50 -4.55 -21.28
CA VAL A 218 0.73 -4.42 -22.52
C VAL A 218 1.49 -4.99 -23.71
N VAL A 219 2.78 -4.68 -23.81
CA VAL A 219 3.66 -5.23 -24.86
C VAL A 219 3.75 -6.75 -24.79
N THR A 220 3.74 -7.32 -23.57
CA THR A 220 3.75 -8.78 -23.35
C THR A 220 2.36 -9.44 -23.43
N GLY A 221 1.28 -8.66 -23.70
CA GLY A 221 -0.05 -9.19 -23.97
C GLY A 221 -0.99 -9.31 -22.78
N LEU A 222 -0.84 -8.49 -21.74
CA LEU A 222 -1.70 -8.48 -20.53
C LEU A 222 -3.19 -8.55 -20.86
N TRP A 223 -3.66 -7.73 -21.80
CA TRP A 223 -5.09 -7.66 -22.18
C TRP A 223 -5.59 -8.86 -22.96
N HIS A 224 -4.69 -9.76 -23.43
CA HIS A 224 -5.06 -11.05 -24.02
C HIS A 224 -5.22 -12.13 -22.95
N THR A 225 -4.54 -12.01 -21.81
CA THR A 225 -4.59 -12.98 -20.69
C THR A 225 -5.66 -12.64 -19.67
N VAL A 226 -5.92 -11.34 -19.43
CA VAL A 226 -6.89 -10.85 -18.43
C VAL A 226 -8.26 -10.59 -19.09
N SER A 227 -9.19 -11.51 -18.91
CA SER A 227 -10.55 -11.35 -19.41
C SER A 227 -11.36 -10.31 -18.59
N PRO A 228 -12.42 -9.67 -19.18
CA PRO A 228 -13.33 -8.81 -18.45
C PRO A 228 -14.00 -9.50 -17.24
N GLN A 229 -14.22 -10.81 -17.33
CA GLN A 229 -14.77 -11.62 -16.23
C GLN A 229 -13.79 -11.70 -15.06
N HIS A 230 -12.49 -11.89 -15.32
CA HIS A 230 -11.46 -11.89 -14.29
C HIS A 230 -11.31 -10.50 -13.63
N LEU A 231 -11.47 -9.41 -14.38
CA LEU A 231 -11.50 -8.06 -13.81
C LEU A 231 -12.70 -7.84 -12.89
N ALA A 232 -13.89 -8.27 -13.30
CA ALA A 232 -15.08 -8.23 -12.44
C ALA A 232 -14.90 -9.11 -11.19
N GLY A 233 -14.34 -10.30 -11.36
CA GLY A 233 -13.97 -11.20 -10.25
C GLY A 233 -12.98 -10.55 -9.29
N LEU A 234 -12.02 -9.79 -9.81
CA LEU A 234 -11.04 -9.08 -8.99
C LEU A 234 -11.66 -7.99 -8.10
N PHE A 235 -12.69 -7.29 -8.57
CA PHE A 235 -13.48 -6.38 -7.74
C PHE A 235 -14.11 -7.10 -6.55
N VAL A 236 -14.71 -8.27 -6.82
CA VAL A 236 -15.35 -9.11 -5.78
C VAL A 236 -14.30 -9.59 -4.78
N VAL A 237 -13.17 -10.12 -5.25
CA VAL A 237 -12.06 -10.60 -4.41
C VAL A 237 -11.50 -9.49 -3.52
N CYS A 238 -11.21 -8.32 -4.09
CA CYS A 238 -10.73 -7.15 -3.34
C CYS A 238 -11.76 -6.67 -2.30
N GLY A 239 -13.05 -6.67 -2.68
CA GLY A 239 -14.15 -6.31 -1.79
C GLY A 239 -14.30 -7.28 -0.61
N ILE A 240 -14.27 -8.59 -0.87
CA ILE A 240 -14.32 -9.63 0.17
C ILE A 240 -13.11 -9.51 1.10
N LEU A 241 -11.90 -9.42 0.55
CA LEU A 241 -10.68 -9.31 1.34
C LEU A 241 -10.71 -8.09 2.26
N LEU A 242 -11.10 -6.93 1.74
CA LEU A 242 -11.24 -5.71 2.54
C LEU A 242 -12.31 -5.85 3.61
N ALA A 243 -13.50 -6.38 3.28
CA ALA A 243 -14.59 -6.56 4.23
C ALA A 243 -14.19 -7.49 5.39
N VAL A 244 -13.56 -8.63 5.07
CA VAL A 244 -13.10 -9.60 6.09
C VAL A 244 -12.04 -8.97 7.00
N VAL A 245 -11.08 -8.22 6.45
CA VAL A 245 -10.03 -7.58 7.26
C VAL A 245 -10.60 -6.44 8.10
N LEU A 246 -11.49 -5.60 7.56
CA LEU A 246 -12.16 -4.55 8.34
C LEU A 246 -12.99 -5.13 9.50
N PHE A 247 -13.71 -6.21 9.23
CA PHE A 247 -14.47 -6.91 10.28
C PHE A 247 -13.52 -7.55 11.30
N GLY A 248 -12.48 -8.25 10.86
CA GLY A 248 -11.48 -8.90 11.69
C GLY A 248 -10.74 -7.92 12.60
N THR A 249 -10.23 -6.80 12.06
CA THR A 249 -9.54 -5.76 12.83
C THR A 249 -10.46 -5.12 13.88
N ARG A 250 -11.73 -4.88 13.53
CA ARG A 250 -12.75 -4.37 14.47
C ARG A 250 -13.02 -5.37 15.60
N LEU A 251 -13.19 -6.65 15.26
CA LEU A 251 -13.46 -7.71 16.22
C LEU A 251 -12.28 -7.92 17.17
N LEU A 252 -11.06 -8.04 16.62
CA LEU A 252 -9.83 -8.21 17.39
C LEU A 252 -9.57 -7.02 18.32
N GLY A 253 -9.74 -5.79 17.84
CA GLY A 253 -9.58 -4.60 18.67
C GLY A 253 -10.58 -4.56 19.84
N LYS A 254 -11.82 -5.02 19.62
CA LYS A 254 -12.83 -5.14 20.69
C LYS A 254 -12.50 -6.28 21.66
N ALA A 255 -12.16 -7.45 21.14
CA ALA A 255 -11.88 -8.66 21.95
C ALA A 255 -10.64 -8.49 22.84
N LEU A 256 -9.65 -7.72 22.39
CA LEU A 256 -8.42 -7.44 23.14
C LEU A 256 -8.53 -6.25 24.10
N GLY A 257 -9.73 -5.66 24.24
CA GLY A 257 -10.03 -4.63 25.24
C GLY A 257 -9.45 -3.25 24.91
N PHE A 258 -9.13 -2.94 23.65
CA PHE A 258 -8.70 -1.60 23.27
C PHE A 258 -9.86 -0.58 23.39
N ASP A 259 -9.52 0.64 23.78
CA ASP A 259 -10.46 1.76 23.77
C ASP A 259 -10.90 2.14 22.35
N LEU A 260 -11.84 3.08 22.23
CA LEU A 260 -12.41 3.43 20.93
C LEU A 260 -11.38 4.07 19.99
N GLU A 261 -10.52 4.95 20.50
CA GLU A 261 -9.50 5.66 19.71
C GLU A 261 -8.47 4.69 19.13
N ASP A 262 -8.01 3.74 19.95
CA ASP A 262 -7.08 2.69 19.55
C ASP A 262 -7.73 1.71 18.55
N ARG A 263 -9.02 1.33 18.76
CA ARG A 263 -9.76 0.49 17.80
C ARG A 263 -9.92 1.15 16.43
N ILE A 264 -10.17 2.47 16.40
CA ILE A 264 -10.21 3.25 15.15
C ILE A 264 -8.84 3.22 14.47
N THR A 265 -7.77 3.37 15.25
CA THR A 265 -6.39 3.30 14.74
C THR A 265 -6.05 1.93 14.18
N ILE A 266 -6.37 0.85 14.91
CA ILE A 266 -6.18 -0.54 14.47
C ILE A 266 -6.98 -0.80 13.17
N LEU A 267 -8.23 -0.33 13.10
CA LEU A 267 -9.06 -0.46 11.91
C LEU A 267 -8.39 0.15 10.68
N PHE A 268 -7.95 1.42 10.77
CA PHE A 268 -7.41 2.13 9.60
C PHE A 268 -5.93 1.84 9.31
N ALA A 269 -5.13 1.48 10.30
CA ALA A 269 -3.74 1.10 10.07
C ALA A 269 -3.58 -0.38 9.68
N GLY A 270 -4.38 -1.28 10.27
CA GLY A 270 -4.27 -2.72 10.05
C GLY A 270 -5.00 -3.26 8.81
N SER A 271 -5.92 -2.47 8.20
CA SER A 271 -6.73 -2.94 7.07
C SER A 271 -6.25 -2.45 5.69
N LYS A 272 -5.15 -1.71 5.62
CA LYS A 272 -4.74 -1.05 4.39
C LYS A 272 -3.46 -1.61 3.81
N LYS A 273 -3.34 -1.50 2.47
CA LYS A 273 -2.15 -1.87 1.72
C LYS A 273 -1.63 -0.70 0.91
N SER A 274 -0.32 -0.52 0.91
CA SER A 274 0.34 0.64 0.32
C SER A 274 0.61 0.48 -1.17
N LEU A 275 -0.07 1.28 -1.99
CA LEU A 275 0.25 1.41 -3.41
C LEU A 275 1.64 2.06 -3.59
N ALA A 276 1.93 3.10 -2.79
CA ALA A 276 3.16 3.89 -2.93
C ALA A 276 4.46 3.10 -2.69
N THR A 277 4.40 2.07 -1.84
CA THR A 277 5.53 1.16 -1.61
C THR A 277 5.42 -0.10 -2.46
N GLY A 278 4.20 -0.61 -2.66
CA GLY A 278 3.98 -1.86 -3.38
C GLY A 278 4.34 -1.77 -4.86
N VAL A 279 3.97 -0.70 -5.57
CA VAL A 279 4.29 -0.60 -7.01
C VAL A 279 5.81 -0.56 -7.24
N PRO A 280 6.61 0.29 -6.55
CA PRO A 280 8.07 0.24 -6.66
C PRO A 280 8.67 -1.10 -6.23
N MET A 281 8.14 -1.73 -5.19
CA MET A 281 8.62 -3.05 -4.76
C MET A 281 8.33 -4.13 -5.81
N ALA A 282 7.18 -4.09 -6.48
CA ALA A 282 6.87 -5.02 -7.56
C ALA A 282 7.89 -4.96 -8.69
N GLN A 283 8.27 -3.74 -9.09
CA GLN A 283 9.26 -3.52 -10.15
C GLN A 283 10.64 -4.09 -9.81
N VAL A 284 10.99 -4.12 -8.53
CA VAL A 284 12.26 -4.67 -8.06
C VAL A 284 12.19 -6.20 -7.84
N LEU A 285 11.03 -6.68 -7.35
CA LEU A 285 10.81 -8.10 -7.02
C LEU A 285 10.54 -8.97 -8.26
N PHE A 286 9.81 -8.43 -9.23
CA PHE A 286 9.39 -9.15 -10.43
C PHE A 286 10.06 -8.53 -11.65
N VAL A 287 11.18 -9.12 -12.07
CA VAL A 287 11.90 -8.68 -13.28
C VAL A 287 11.32 -9.47 -14.46
N GLY A 288 10.79 -8.79 -15.47
CA GLY A 288 10.27 -9.41 -16.69
C GLY A 288 8.75 -9.39 -16.83
N SER A 289 8.22 -10.22 -17.71
CA SER A 289 6.79 -10.28 -18.05
C SER A 289 5.91 -10.64 -16.84
N GLY A 290 4.79 -9.93 -16.66
CA GLY A 290 3.78 -10.24 -15.62
C GLY A 290 3.63 -9.21 -14.52
N ILE A 291 4.46 -8.16 -14.46
CA ILE A 291 4.38 -7.11 -13.42
C ILE A 291 3.01 -6.44 -13.40
N GLY A 292 2.38 -6.21 -14.55
CA GLY A 292 1.05 -5.61 -14.63
C GLY A 292 -0.02 -6.43 -13.93
N ALA A 293 -0.01 -7.76 -14.10
CA ALA A 293 -0.91 -8.67 -13.40
C ALA A 293 -0.68 -8.66 -11.88
N MET A 294 0.57 -8.49 -11.44
CA MET A 294 0.93 -8.36 -10.02
C MET A 294 0.45 -7.04 -9.40
N ILE A 295 0.50 -5.94 -10.15
CA ILE A 295 0.16 -4.60 -9.65
C ILE A 295 -1.35 -4.34 -9.72
N LEU A 296 -2.06 -4.90 -10.68
CA LEU A 296 -3.48 -4.63 -10.93
C LEU A 296 -4.38 -4.88 -9.70
N PRO A 297 -4.26 -6.02 -8.96
CA PRO A 297 -5.01 -6.24 -7.72
C PRO A 297 -4.72 -5.18 -6.65
N LEU A 298 -3.46 -4.77 -6.52
CA LEU A 298 -3.06 -3.72 -5.58
C LEU A 298 -3.70 -2.37 -5.91
N MET A 299 -3.70 -1.98 -7.19
CA MET A 299 -4.31 -0.73 -7.63
C MET A 299 -5.80 -0.70 -7.35
N LEU A 300 -6.49 -1.78 -7.69
CA LEU A 300 -7.93 -1.89 -7.48
C LEU A 300 -8.27 -1.92 -5.98
N PHE A 301 -7.59 -2.73 -5.20
CA PHE A 301 -7.77 -2.78 -3.75
C PHE A 301 -7.52 -1.41 -3.10
N HIS A 302 -6.47 -0.70 -3.56
CA HIS A 302 -6.15 0.63 -3.05
C HIS A 302 -7.29 1.62 -3.24
N GLN A 303 -7.95 1.62 -4.40
CA GLN A 303 -9.10 2.48 -4.65
C GLN A 303 -10.31 2.10 -3.78
N ILE A 304 -10.65 0.81 -3.73
CA ILE A 304 -11.77 0.31 -2.92
C ILE A 304 -11.54 0.65 -1.44
N GLN A 305 -10.33 0.42 -0.92
CA GLN A 305 -10.02 0.74 0.49
C GLN A 305 -10.11 2.23 0.81
N LEU A 306 -9.71 3.13 -0.11
CA LEU A 306 -9.85 4.57 0.10
C LEU A 306 -11.32 4.97 0.17
N MET A 307 -12.15 4.48 -0.75
CA MET A 307 -13.57 4.78 -0.81
C MET A 307 -14.32 4.29 0.44
N VAL A 308 -14.13 3.02 0.79
CA VAL A 308 -14.80 2.40 1.95
C VAL A 308 -14.34 3.05 3.26
N CYS A 309 -13.01 3.25 3.42
CA CYS A 309 -12.48 3.86 4.64
C CYS A 309 -12.86 5.34 4.79
N ALA A 310 -13.03 6.10 3.70
CA ALA A 310 -13.53 7.47 3.76
C ALA A 310 -14.95 7.53 4.35
N VAL A 311 -15.84 6.64 3.89
CA VAL A 311 -17.21 6.54 4.42
C VAL A 311 -17.19 6.11 5.89
N LEU A 312 -16.36 5.13 6.24
CA LEU A 312 -16.26 4.67 7.64
C LEU A 312 -15.72 5.77 8.55
N ALA A 313 -14.69 6.52 8.15
CA ALA A 313 -14.12 7.59 8.95
C ALA A 313 -15.14 8.71 9.22
N GLN A 314 -15.94 9.08 8.22
CA GLN A 314 -17.03 10.04 8.39
C GLN A 314 -18.11 9.54 9.38
N ARG A 315 -18.46 8.25 9.29
CA ARG A 315 -19.43 7.65 10.23
C ARG A 315 -18.92 7.67 11.68
N TYR A 316 -17.61 7.47 11.90
CA TYR A 316 -17.03 7.58 13.23
C TYR A 316 -17.04 9.04 13.71
N ALA A 317 -16.66 9.99 12.86
CA ALA A 317 -16.68 11.43 13.19
C ALA A 317 -18.09 11.94 13.59
N SER A 318 -19.15 11.52 12.85
CA SER A 318 -20.52 11.96 13.12
C SER A 318 -21.11 11.39 14.42
N ARG A 319 -20.71 10.20 14.85
CA ARG A 319 -21.21 9.59 16.10
C ARG A 319 -20.84 10.39 17.35
N GLU A 320 -19.66 10.94 17.40
CA GLU A 320 -19.23 11.77 18.53
C GLU A 320 -19.90 13.13 18.56
N GLN A 321 -20.18 13.73 17.41
CA GLN A 321 -20.92 14.99 17.36
C GLN A 321 -22.30 14.82 17.99
N VAL A 322 -23.01 13.75 17.64
CA VAL A 322 -24.32 13.43 18.23
C VAL A 322 -24.21 13.15 19.74
N ALA A 323 -23.14 12.47 20.20
CA ALA A 323 -22.93 12.21 21.62
C ALA A 323 -22.59 13.48 22.41
N GLN A 324 -21.81 14.42 21.84
CA GLN A 324 -21.50 15.71 22.43
C GLN A 324 -22.72 16.62 22.48
N GLU A 325 -23.55 16.67 21.43
CA GLU A 325 -24.80 17.42 21.40
C GLU A 325 -25.81 16.89 22.44
N ALA A 326 -25.92 15.56 22.59
CA ALA A 326 -26.77 14.94 23.60
C ALA A 326 -26.28 15.23 25.03
N SER A 327 -24.97 15.27 25.27
CA SER A 327 -24.38 15.62 26.58
C SER A 327 -24.46 17.10 26.91
N ALA A 328 -24.51 17.98 25.91
CA ALA A 328 -24.68 19.42 26.11
C ALA A 328 -26.15 19.84 26.32
N ALA A 329 -27.08 18.97 25.95
CA ALA A 329 -28.53 19.19 26.11
C ALA A 329 -29.11 18.57 27.42
N SER A 330 -28.30 17.79 28.16
CA SER A 330 -28.62 17.21 29.47
C SER A 330 -28.00 18.02 30.61
#